data_f3e0fb1b59733ee3efb8c0cb0c804785
#
_entry.id   f3e0fb1b59733ee3efb8c0cb0c804785
#
_cell.length_a   1.000
_cell.length_b   1.000
_cell.length_c   1.000
_cell.angle_alpha   90.00
_cell.angle_beta   90.00
_cell.angle_gamma   90.00
#
_symmetry.space_group_name_H-M   'P 1'
#
loop_
_entity.id
_entity.type
_entity.pdbx_description
1 polymer ?
#
loop_
_entity_poly.entity_id
_entity_poly.type
_entity_poly.pdbx_seq_one_letter_code
_entity_poly.pdbx_strand_id
1 'polypeptide(L)'
;MRCLVCGTSCPMGHYHAKCAQSLFLSEQAPSFAYSTDDLDRLAKLLVTSHVSVPGVQAKLSLHLERAAAGPDRLTLVGLEGDYILKLQAATYPELPESEHFTMMLARRCGLATAAFGLVPLASGARAYLTRRMDRENGIAA
;
A
#
# COMPACT_ATOMS: atom_id res chain seq x y z
N MET A 1 6.90 -16.51 8.96
CA MET A 1 6.12 -15.34 8.52
C MET A 1 5.72 -15.54 7.05
N ARG A 2 4.66 -14.92 6.59
CA ARG A 2 4.24 -14.97 5.17
C ARG A 2 4.57 -13.66 4.46
N CYS A 3 4.99 -13.77 3.22
CA CYS A 3 5.26 -12.60 2.38
C CYS A 3 3.98 -11.77 2.17
N LEU A 4 4.04 -10.48 2.42
CA LEU A 4 2.90 -9.56 2.32
C LEU A 4 2.50 -9.21 0.86
N VAL A 5 3.18 -9.78 -0.14
CA VAL A 5 2.81 -9.68 -1.56
C VAL A 5 2.25 -11.00 -2.07
N CYS A 6 3.01 -12.09 -2.00
CA CYS A 6 2.63 -13.37 -2.61
C CYS A 6 1.98 -14.38 -1.65
N GLY A 7 1.98 -14.11 -0.34
CA GLY A 7 1.35 -14.98 0.66
C GLY A 7 2.11 -16.26 0.99
N THR A 8 3.22 -16.56 0.30
CA THR A 8 4.01 -17.77 0.59
C THR A 8 4.99 -17.55 1.75
N SER A 9 5.57 -18.62 2.27
CA SER A 9 6.51 -18.54 3.39
C SER A 9 7.67 -17.59 3.09
N CYS A 10 7.95 -16.71 4.03
CA CYS A 10 9.04 -15.73 3.97
C CYS A 10 9.78 -15.73 5.31
N PRO A 11 10.84 -16.52 5.46
CA PRO A 11 11.51 -16.65 6.74
C PRO A 11 12.26 -15.39 7.16
N MET A 12 12.65 -14.55 6.20
CA MET A 12 13.38 -13.32 6.46
C MET A 12 12.55 -12.09 6.05
N GLY A 13 11.97 -11.43 7.05
CA GLY A 13 11.24 -10.17 6.85
C GLY A 13 9.82 -10.33 6.27
N HIS A 14 9.26 -9.23 5.82
CA HIS A 14 7.89 -9.15 5.33
C HIS A 14 7.75 -9.44 3.83
N TYR A 15 8.82 -9.38 3.07
CA TYR A 15 8.79 -9.49 1.61
C TYR A 15 9.98 -10.31 1.09
N HIS A 16 9.73 -11.12 0.07
CA HIS A 16 10.82 -11.63 -0.75
C HIS A 16 11.42 -10.49 -1.58
N ALA A 17 12.70 -10.54 -1.91
CA ALA A 17 13.35 -9.52 -2.74
C ALA A 17 12.62 -9.27 -4.07
N LYS A 18 12.21 -10.33 -4.77
CA LYS A 18 11.42 -10.22 -6.01
C LYS A 18 10.05 -9.56 -5.80
N CYS A 19 9.41 -9.83 -4.67
CA CYS A 19 8.12 -9.24 -4.34
C CYS A 19 8.26 -7.75 -4.01
N ALA A 20 9.29 -7.39 -3.25
CA ALA A 20 9.64 -6.00 -2.98
C ALA A 20 9.97 -5.25 -4.28
N GLN A 21 10.77 -5.85 -5.17
CA GLN A 21 11.11 -5.29 -6.47
C GLN A 21 9.85 -5.04 -7.32
N SER A 22 8.89 -5.96 -7.32
CA SER A 22 7.63 -5.81 -8.06
C SER A 22 6.76 -4.67 -7.51
N LEU A 23 6.68 -4.53 -6.19
CA LEU A 23 5.81 -3.55 -5.55
C LEU A 23 6.47 -2.17 -5.39
N PHE A 24 7.73 -2.15 -4.94
CA PHE A 24 8.43 -0.92 -4.57
C PHE A 24 9.53 -0.51 -5.56
N LEU A 25 9.75 -1.29 -6.62
CA LEU A 25 10.82 -1.06 -7.59
C LEU A 25 12.22 -1.12 -6.96
N SER A 26 12.34 -1.80 -5.84
CA SER A 26 13.58 -2.05 -5.11
C SER A 26 13.48 -3.39 -4.37
N GLU A 27 14.58 -4.11 -4.25
CA GLU A 27 14.62 -5.37 -3.49
C GLU A 27 14.43 -5.16 -1.98
N GLN A 28 14.60 -3.93 -1.51
CA GLN A 28 14.37 -3.54 -0.13
C GLN A 28 13.05 -2.79 -0.01
N ALA A 29 12.24 -3.17 0.99
CA ALA A 29 11.01 -2.47 1.28
C ALA A 29 11.32 -1.06 1.82
N PRO A 30 10.55 -0.04 1.39
CA PRO A 30 10.71 1.30 1.92
C PRO A 30 10.26 1.37 3.39
N SER A 31 10.73 2.39 4.09
CA SER A 31 10.25 2.68 5.43
C SER A 31 8.84 3.27 5.38
N PHE A 32 8.01 2.87 6.33
CA PHE A 32 6.65 3.37 6.48
C PHE A 32 6.33 3.45 7.99
N ALA A 33 6.44 4.65 8.55
CA ALA A 33 6.43 4.88 9.99
C ALA A 33 5.10 5.42 10.54
N TYR A 34 4.00 5.25 9.82
CA TYR A 34 2.69 5.71 10.26
C TYR A 34 1.97 4.65 11.09
N SER A 35 1.33 5.08 12.19
CA SER A 35 0.40 4.25 12.96
C SER A 35 -1.01 4.32 12.35
N THR A 36 -1.90 3.42 12.79
CA THR A 36 -3.31 3.46 12.42
C THR A 36 -3.94 4.80 12.80
N ASP A 37 -3.66 5.30 14.01
CA ASP A 37 -4.22 6.56 14.51
C ASP A 37 -3.76 7.76 13.68
N ASP A 38 -2.50 7.79 13.26
CA ASP A 38 -1.97 8.84 12.38
C ASP A 38 -2.71 8.85 11.05
N LEU A 39 -2.89 7.67 10.45
CA LEU A 39 -3.56 7.52 9.16
C LEU A 39 -5.05 7.84 9.25
N ASP A 40 -5.73 7.43 10.30
CA ASP A 40 -7.14 7.74 10.51
C ASP A 40 -7.36 9.25 10.70
N ARG A 41 -6.48 9.92 11.43
CA ARG A 41 -6.51 11.37 11.59
C ARG A 41 -6.30 12.09 10.25
N LEU A 42 -5.33 11.66 9.46
CA LEU A 42 -5.06 12.22 8.13
C LEU A 42 -6.22 11.96 7.17
N ALA A 43 -6.78 10.76 7.18
CA ALA A 43 -7.95 10.42 6.38
C ALA A 43 -9.15 11.32 6.69
N LYS A 44 -9.42 11.59 7.97
CA LYS A 44 -10.47 12.52 8.40
C LYS A 44 -10.22 13.95 7.92
N LEU A 45 -8.99 14.43 7.98
CA LEU A 45 -8.61 15.75 7.48
C LEU A 45 -8.83 15.86 5.97
N LEU A 46 -8.51 14.83 5.21
CA LEU A 46 -8.72 14.78 3.76
C LEU A 46 -10.20 14.76 3.39
N VAL A 47 -11.04 14.07 4.15
CA VAL A 47 -12.51 14.09 3.95
C VAL A 47 -13.08 15.48 4.17
N THR A 48 -12.65 16.19 5.19
CA THR A 48 -13.13 17.56 5.48
C THR A 48 -12.65 18.58 4.44
N SER A 49 -11.54 18.32 3.74
CA SER A 49 -11.02 19.19 2.67
C SER A 49 -11.56 18.89 1.27
N HIS A 50 -12.58 18.03 1.15
CA HIS A 50 -13.16 17.58 -0.14
C HIS A 50 -12.16 16.93 -1.12
N VAL A 51 -11.03 16.44 -0.62
CA VAL A 51 -9.97 15.82 -1.41
C VAL A 51 -10.10 14.28 -1.41
N SER A 52 -11.10 13.72 -0.73
CA SER A 52 -11.26 12.26 -0.64
C SER A 52 -12.08 11.69 -1.80
N VAL A 53 -11.62 10.56 -2.32
CA VAL A 53 -12.44 9.74 -3.20
C VAL A 53 -13.54 9.08 -2.33
N PRO A 54 -14.84 9.23 -2.65
CA PRO A 54 -15.90 8.62 -1.87
C PRO A 54 -15.77 7.10 -1.85
N GLY A 55 -16.07 6.48 -0.73
CA GLY A 55 -16.03 5.03 -0.55
C GLY A 55 -16.16 4.64 0.92
N VAL A 56 -16.43 3.36 1.16
CA VAL A 56 -16.57 2.78 2.50
C VAL A 56 -15.24 2.75 3.24
N GLN A 57 -14.14 2.71 2.51
CA GLN A 57 -12.76 2.56 3.01
C GLN A 57 -11.96 3.82 2.72
N ALA A 58 -11.25 4.33 3.74
CA ALA A 58 -10.34 5.46 3.57
C ALA A 58 -9.19 5.09 2.62
N LYS A 59 -8.93 5.98 1.68
CA LYS A 59 -7.87 5.86 0.66
C LYS A 59 -6.93 7.04 0.77
N LEU A 60 -5.64 6.75 0.81
CA LEU A 60 -4.58 7.75 0.90
C LEU A 60 -3.62 7.60 -0.28
N SER A 61 -3.16 8.71 -0.82
CA SER A 61 -2.16 8.72 -1.88
C SER A 61 -0.76 8.81 -1.29
N LEU A 62 0.15 7.96 -1.76
CA LEU A 62 1.54 7.91 -1.31
C LEU A 62 2.49 8.09 -2.48
N HIS A 63 3.64 8.69 -2.19
CA HIS A 63 4.77 8.80 -3.08
C HIS A 63 5.95 7.99 -2.53
N LEU A 64 6.69 7.33 -3.42
CA LEU A 64 7.91 6.62 -3.08
C LEU A 64 9.11 7.56 -3.25
N GLU A 65 9.64 8.05 -2.13
CA GLU A 65 10.86 8.87 -2.12
C GLU A 65 12.08 7.96 -2.13
N ARG A 66 12.94 8.17 -3.13
CA ARG A 66 14.23 7.48 -3.22
C ARG A 66 15.23 8.14 -2.28
N ALA A 67 15.90 7.32 -1.47
CA ALA A 67 16.96 7.79 -0.60
C ALA A 67 18.32 7.64 -1.28
N ALA A 68 19.21 8.63 -1.11
CA ALA A 68 20.60 8.55 -1.57
C ALA A 68 21.40 7.55 -0.72
N ALA A 69 21.03 7.39 0.56
CA ALA A 69 21.57 6.40 1.48
C ALA A 69 20.45 5.89 2.40
N GLY A 70 20.45 4.58 2.66
CA GLY A 70 19.42 3.94 3.47
C GLY A 70 18.17 3.54 2.67
N PRO A 71 17.10 3.08 3.35
CA PRO A 71 15.89 2.65 2.69
C PRO A 71 15.11 3.83 2.09
N ASP A 72 14.46 3.59 0.96
CA ASP A 72 13.47 4.50 0.40
C ASP A 72 12.33 4.71 1.40
N ARG A 73 11.49 5.72 1.18
CA ARG A 73 10.41 6.08 2.09
C ARG A 73 9.09 6.25 1.34
N LEU A 74 8.03 5.67 1.90
CA LEU A 74 6.66 5.98 1.46
C LEU A 74 6.14 7.18 2.25
N THR A 75 5.79 8.25 1.55
CA THR A 75 5.29 9.49 2.15
C THR A 75 3.88 9.81 1.66
N LEU A 76 3.07 10.33 2.58
CA LEU A 76 1.74 10.82 2.25
C LEU A 76 1.83 12.08 1.40
N VAL A 77 1.10 12.09 0.30
CA VAL A 77 0.95 13.24 -0.58
C VAL A 77 -0.54 13.45 -0.86
N GLY A 78 -0.91 14.59 -1.43
CA GLY A 78 -2.31 14.88 -1.75
C GLY A 78 -2.93 13.90 -2.73
N LEU A 79 -3.14 14.32 -4.00
CA LEU A 79 -3.80 13.49 -5.01
C LEU A 79 -2.83 12.83 -6.00
N GLU A 80 -1.57 13.19 -6.00
CA GLU A 80 -0.61 12.88 -7.07
C GLU A 80 0.44 11.83 -6.68
N GLY A 81 0.11 10.89 -5.82
CA GLY A 81 1.03 9.82 -5.46
C GLY A 81 1.08 8.69 -6.49
N ASP A 82 2.14 7.90 -6.42
CA ASP A 82 2.35 6.71 -7.25
C ASP A 82 1.57 5.50 -6.74
N TYR A 83 1.15 5.54 -5.48
CA TYR A 83 0.48 4.45 -4.77
C TYR A 83 -0.82 4.92 -4.14
N ILE A 84 -1.72 3.96 -3.98
CA ILE A 84 -2.94 4.12 -3.18
C ILE A 84 -2.84 3.17 -1.99
N LEU A 85 -2.97 3.73 -0.79
CA LEU A 85 -3.07 2.99 0.46
C LEU A 85 -4.53 2.93 0.89
N LYS A 86 -5.04 1.74 1.16
CA LYS A 86 -6.40 1.51 1.64
C LYS A 86 -6.35 0.98 3.07
N LEU A 87 -7.02 1.66 3.96
CA LEU A 87 -7.01 1.37 5.39
C LEU A 87 -8.12 0.40 5.78
N GLN A 88 -8.01 -0.16 6.97
CA GLN A 88 -9.07 -0.92 7.61
C GLN A 88 -10.30 -0.03 7.81
N ALA A 89 -11.47 -0.55 7.47
CA ALA A 89 -12.74 0.10 7.79
C ALA A 89 -13.32 -0.47 9.09
N ALA A 90 -13.93 0.38 9.92
CA ALA A 90 -14.51 -0.04 11.20
C ALA A 90 -15.64 -1.07 11.04
N THR A 91 -16.41 -0.97 9.94
CA THR A 91 -17.58 -1.81 9.69
C THR A 91 -17.24 -3.19 9.12
N TYR A 92 -16.11 -3.33 8.43
CA TYR A 92 -15.70 -4.57 7.76
C TYR A 92 -14.34 -5.00 8.25
N PRO A 93 -14.27 -6.03 9.12
CA PRO A 93 -12.99 -6.52 9.64
C PRO A 93 -12.15 -7.14 8.52
N GLU A 94 -10.83 -7.02 8.65
CA GLU A 94 -9.84 -7.61 7.73
C GLU A 94 -10.03 -7.23 6.25
N LEU A 95 -10.55 -6.03 5.99
CA LEU A 95 -10.81 -5.57 4.63
C LEU A 95 -9.54 -5.47 3.76
N PRO A 96 -8.39 -4.95 4.25
CA PRO A 96 -7.14 -4.96 3.49
C PRO A 96 -6.66 -6.38 3.13
N GLU A 97 -6.77 -7.32 4.06
CA GLU A 97 -6.39 -8.72 3.85
C GLU A 97 -7.31 -9.41 2.84
N SER A 98 -8.61 -9.12 2.91
CA SER A 98 -9.61 -9.64 1.97
C SER A 98 -9.37 -9.13 0.55
N GLU A 99 -9.03 -7.86 0.40
CA GLU A 99 -8.68 -7.28 -0.90
C GLU A 99 -7.40 -7.91 -1.45
N HIS A 100 -6.37 -8.03 -0.63
CA HIS A 100 -5.11 -8.69 -1.00
C HIS A 100 -5.35 -10.12 -1.46
N PHE A 101 -6.14 -10.90 -0.73
CA PHE A 101 -6.48 -12.27 -1.10
C PHE A 101 -7.21 -12.34 -2.44
N THR A 102 -8.20 -11.46 -2.65
CA THR A 102 -8.95 -11.38 -3.90
C THR A 102 -8.04 -11.08 -5.08
N MET A 103 -7.11 -10.13 -4.92
CA MET A 103 -6.15 -9.77 -5.97
C MET A 103 -5.14 -10.90 -6.25
N MET A 104 -4.73 -11.66 -5.22
CA MET A 104 -3.92 -12.86 -5.42
C MET A 104 -4.66 -13.92 -6.25
N LEU A 105 -5.95 -14.14 -5.97
CA LEU A 105 -6.78 -15.05 -6.77
C LEU A 105 -6.89 -14.58 -8.21
N ALA A 106 -7.18 -13.30 -8.43
CA ALA A 106 -7.28 -12.71 -9.77
C ALA A 106 -5.99 -12.96 -10.57
N ARG A 107 -4.84 -12.72 -9.96
CA ARG A 107 -3.53 -12.98 -10.60
C ARG A 107 -3.32 -14.45 -10.92
N ARG A 108 -3.71 -15.35 -10.02
CA ARG A 108 -3.63 -16.80 -10.27
C ARG A 108 -4.57 -17.28 -11.37
N CYS A 109 -5.69 -16.60 -11.56
CA CYS A 109 -6.61 -16.84 -12.68
C CYS A 109 -6.14 -16.25 -14.01
N GLY A 110 -4.96 -15.65 -14.06
CA GLY A 110 -4.38 -15.08 -15.29
C GLY A 110 -4.85 -13.67 -15.62
N LEU A 111 -5.55 -13.00 -14.69
CA LEU A 111 -5.94 -11.60 -14.89
C LEU A 111 -4.74 -10.68 -14.67
N ALA A 112 -4.60 -9.68 -15.56
CA ALA A 112 -3.61 -8.63 -15.38
C ALA A 112 -4.01 -7.76 -14.17
N THR A 113 -3.08 -7.57 -13.24
CA THR A 113 -3.28 -6.76 -12.04
C THR A 113 -2.17 -5.71 -11.91
N ALA A 114 -2.49 -4.56 -11.31
CA ALA A 114 -1.45 -3.66 -10.81
C ALA A 114 -0.57 -4.39 -9.79
N ALA A 115 0.61 -3.86 -9.50
CA ALA A 115 1.41 -4.32 -8.37
C ALA A 115 0.67 -4.00 -7.07
N PHE A 116 0.55 -4.96 -6.17
CA PHE A 116 -0.17 -4.83 -4.91
C PHE A 116 0.49 -5.63 -3.79
N GLY A 117 0.17 -5.30 -2.57
CA GLY A 117 0.59 -6.02 -1.38
C GLY A 117 0.00 -5.42 -0.12
N LEU A 118 0.35 -5.99 1.01
CA LEU A 118 0.07 -5.41 2.32
C LEU A 118 1.30 -4.69 2.84
N VAL A 119 1.11 -3.62 3.59
CA VAL A 119 2.15 -2.95 4.35
C VAL A 119 1.83 -3.01 5.84
N PRO A 120 2.82 -3.34 6.69
CA PRO A 120 2.63 -3.30 8.12
C PRO A 120 2.65 -1.86 8.62
N LEU A 121 1.70 -1.51 9.46
CA LEU A 121 1.66 -0.23 10.15
C LEU A 121 2.43 -0.30 11.47
N ALA A 122 2.79 0.85 12.03
CA ALA A 122 3.51 0.92 13.30
C ALA A 122 2.71 0.29 14.47
N SER A 123 1.38 0.26 14.38
CA SER A 123 0.49 -0.40 15.33
C SER A 123 0.45 -1.93 15.24
N GLY A 124 1.07 -2.53 14.22
CA GLY A 124 0.97 -3.96 13.91
C GLY A 124 -0.21 -4.32 13.00
N ALA A 125 -1.15 -3.40 12.77
CA ALA A 125 -2.19 -3.57 11.77
C ALA A 125 -1.59 -3.55 10.34
N ARG A 126 -2.40 -3.92 9.35
CA ARG A 126 -2.00 -3.93 7.95
C ARG A 126 -2.88 -3.02 7.12
N ALA A 127 -2.31 -2.43 6.09
CA ALA A 127 -3.04 -1.69 5.06
C ALA A 127 -2.76 -2.31 3.70
N TYR A 128 -3.71 -2.21 2.78
CA TYR A 128 -3.53 -2.65 1.39
C TYR A 128 -2.87 -1.53 0.59
N LEU A 129 -1.84 -1.86 -0.15
CA LEU A 129 -1.10 -0.94 -1.01
C LEU A 129 -1.17 -1.42 -2.45
N THR A 130 -1.50 -0.52 -3.37
CA THR A 130 -1.44 -0.79 -4.80
C THR A 130 -0.73 0.34 -5.53
N ARG A 131 0.11 -0.01 -6.51
CA ARG A 131 0.74 0.97 -7.39
C ARG A 131 -0.27 1.40 -8.46
N ARG A 132 -0.35 2.70 -8.70
CA ARG A 132 -1.27 3.25 -9.69
C ARG A 132 -0.80 2.90 -11.10
N MET A 133 -1.74 2.43 -11.93
CA MET A 133 -1.49 2.11 -13.33
C MET A 133 -1.61 3.32 -14.25
N ASP A 134 -2.30 4.36 -13.77
CA ASP A 134 -2.52 5.62 -14.49
C ASP A 134 -1.39 6.63 -14.28
N ARG A 135 -0.25 6.19 -13.73
CA ARG A 135 0.90 7.03 -13.42
C ARG A 135 2.18 6.44 -13.99
N GLU A 136 2.94 7.25 -14.69
CA GLU A 136 4.33 6.99 -15.03
C GLU A 136 5.20 8.04 -14.32
N ASN A 137 6.12 7.60 -13.46
CA ASN A 137 7.01 8.46 -12.68
C ASN A 137 6.29 9.58 -11.88
N GLY A 138 5.13 9.28 -11.33
CA GLY A 138 4.33 10.24 -10.56
C GLY A 138 3.53 11.24 -11.41
N ILE A 139 3.57 11.13 -12.72
CA ILE A 139 2.84 12.00 -13.65
C ILE A 139 1.65 11.21 -14.23
N ALA A 140 0.49 11.87 -14.36
CA ALA A 140 -0.67 11.26 -15.01
C ALA A 140 -0.32 10.85 -16.45
N ALA A 141 -0.56 9.58 -16.74
CA ALA A 141 -0.35 9.05 -18.07
C ALA A 141 -1.40 9.57 -19.05
#